data_27ce6b93417ccb29f8559a067d841d7e
#
_entry.id   27ce6b93417ccb29f8559a067d841d7e
#
_cell.length_a   1.000
_cell.length_b   1.000
_cell.length_c   1.000
_cell.angle_alpha   90.00
_cell.angle_beta   90.00
_cell.angle_gamma   90.00
#
_symmetry.space_group_name_H-M   'P 1'
#
loop_
_entity.id
_entity.type
_entity.pdbx_description
1 polymer ?
#
loop_
_entity_poly.entity_id
_entity_poly.type
_entity_poly.pdbx_seq_one_letter_code
_entity_poly.pdbx_strand_id
1 'polypeptide(L)'
;MARKPPPKTNAMRALDAHKIAYESFFYPETVHSADEVAALLGVDASLVFKTLVALAEGGRRLLVMAPGDRELDLRLLARSVGAKSAHMALQREAEQLTGLKVGGISPLALLEKRFEVFLDESAAALEELYLNGGQRGVNVKLRVSDLLAMTDARLIAATASPG
;
A
#
# COMPACT_ATOMS: atom_id res chain seq x y z
N MET A 1 15.24 17.15 -15.53
CA MET A 1 14.23 18.12 -15.08
C MET A 1 13.19 17.44 -14.24
N ALA A 2 12.83 18.06 -13.13
CA ALA A 2 11.78 17.53 -12.29
C ALA A 2 10.44 17.60 -13.01
N ARG A 3 9.65 16.53 -12.91
CA ARG A 3 8.29 16.48 -13.44
C ARG A 3 7.43 17.51 -12.70
N LYS A 4 6.57 18.22 -13.42
CA LYS A 4 5.58 19.09 -12.78
C LYS A 4 4.68 18.24 -11.90
N PRO A 5 4.39 18.66 -10.65
CA PRO A 5 3.48 17.92 -9.82
C PRO A 5 2.10 17.84 -10.47
N PRO A 6 1.48 16.66 -10.53
CA PRO A 6 0.10 16.55 -11.00
C PRO A 6 -0.86 17.17 -9.99
N PRO A 7 -2.12 17.37 -10.34
CA PRO A 7 -3.14 17.72 -9.36
C PRO A 7 -3.14 16.72 -8.20
N LYS A 8 -3.54 17.17 -7.02
CA LYS A 8 -3.61 16.30 -5.85
C LYS A 8 -4.47 15.07 -6.12
N THR A 9 -3.97 13.92 -5.70
CA THR A 9 -4.72 12.65 -5.78
C THR A 9 -5.76 12.61 -4.67
N ASN A 10 -6.70 11.67 -4.77
CA ASN A 10 -7.67 11.44 -3.69
C ASN A 10 -6.98 11.04 -2.38
N ALA A 11 -5.87 10.29 -2.47
CA ALA A 11 -5.07 9.95 -1.31
C ALA A 11 -4.51 11.20 -0.63
N MET A 12 -3.95 12.13 -1.40
CA MET A 12 -3.42 13.37 -0.87
C MET A 12 -4.51 14.25 -0.26
N ARG A 13 -5.66 14.32 -0.91
CA ARG A 13 -6.82 15.05 -0.35
C ARG A 13 -7.28 14.46 0.98
N ALA A 14 -7.26 13.14 1.09
CA ALA A 14 -7.60 12.47 2.34
C ALA A 14 -6.59 12.79 3.43
N LEU A 15 -5.30 12.79 3.11
CA LEU A 15 -4.24 13.16 4.05
C LEU A 15 -4.42 14.61 4.53
N ASP A 16 -4.70 15.53 3.61
CA ASP A 16 -4.95 16.93 3.95
C ASP A 16 -6.19 17.08 4.84
N ALA A 17 -7.27 16.36 4.52
CA ALA A 17 -8.51 16.41 5.30
C ALA A 17 -8.32 15.91 6.73
N HIS A 18 -7.44 14.92 6.92
CA HIS A 18 -7.10 14.39 8.24
C HIS A 18 -5.97 15.17 8.91
N LYS A 19 -5.47 16.23 8.28
CA LYS A 19 -4.38 17.09 8.79
C LYS A 19 -3.11 16.28 9.07
N ILE A 20 -2.81 15.32 8.22
CA ILE A 20 -1.62 14.48 8.34
C ILE A 20 -0.50 15.05 7.49
N ALA A 21 0.69 15.21 8.08
CA ALA A 21 1.87 15.66 7.37
C ALA A 21 2.42 14.52 6.49
N TYR A 22 2.81 14.85 5.28
CA TYR A 22 3.42 13.91 4.35
C TYR A 22 4.34 14.63 3.37
N GLU A 23 5.24 13.88 2.76
CA GLU A 23 6.02 14.35 1.62
C GLU A 23 5.57 13.58 0.39
N SER A 24 5.49 14.28 -0.75
CA SER A 24 5.10 13.64 -2.01
C SER A 24 6.28 13.58 -2.98
N PHE A 25 6.31 12.52 -3.79
CA PHE A 25 7.35 12.27 -4.78
C PHE A 25 6.69 11.91 -6.10
N PHE A 26 7.23 12.42 -7.21
CA PHE A 26 6.67 12.24 -8.54
C PHE A 26 7.72 11.64 -9.46
N TYR A 27 7.31 10.66 -10.25
CA TYR A 27 8.18 9.93 -11.17
C TYR A 27 7.35 9.44 -12.37
N PRO A 28 7.99 8.97 -13.46
CA PRO A 28 7.23 8.51 -14.62
C PRO A 28 6.28 7.35 -14.28
N GLU A 29 5.10 7.35 -14.87
CA GLU A 29 4.08 6.32 -14.64
C GLU A 29 4.54 4.91 -15.02
N THR A 30 5.57 4.80 -15.81
CA THR A 30 6.18 3.51 -16.19
C THR A 30 6.93 2.87 -15.03
N VAL A 31 7.26 3.65 -14.00
CA VAL A 31 7.93 3.18 -12.78
C VAL A 31 6.86 2.97 -11.72
N HIS A 32 6.49 1.72 -11.45
CA HIS A 32 5.38 1.44 -10.54
C HIS A 32 5.62 0.26 -9.58
N SER A 33 6.71 -0.47 -9.71
CA SER A 33 7.06 -1.48 -8.72
C SER A 33 7.75 -0.82 -7.52
N ALA A 34 7.56 -1.39 -6.32
CA ALA A 34 8.18 -0.85 -5.12
C ALA A 34 9.71 -0.82 -5.21
N ASP A 35 10.31 -1.84 -5.83
CA ASP A 35 11.76 -1.90 -6.01
C ASP A 35 12.29 -0.76 -6.88
N GLU A 36 11.60 -0.49 -8.00
CA GLU A 36 11.97 0.59 -8.91
C GLU A 36 11.82 1.95 -8.22
N VAL A 37 10.72 2.14 -7.48
CA VAL A 37 10.46 3.37 -6.74
C VAL A 37 11.55 3.59 -5.69
N ALA A 38 11.90 2.55 -4.93
CA ALA A 38 12.96 2.63 -3.93
C ALA A 38 14.29 3.06 -4.55
N ALA A 39 14.65 2.47 -5.68
CA ALA A 39 15.88 2.83 -6.40
C ALA A 39 15.87 4.30 -6.83
N LEU A 40 14.74 4.77 -7.36
CA LEU A 40 14.57 6.17 -7.78
C LEU A 40 14.69 7.15 -6.61
N LEU A 41 14.08 6.80 -5.48
CA LEU A 41 14.10 7.66 -4.30
C LEU A 41 15.39 7.55 -3.50
N GLY A 42 16.26 6.60 -3.85
CA GLY A 42 17.52 6.39 -3.15
C GLY A 42 17.35 5.85 -1.74
N VAL A 43 16.31 5.04 -1.52
CA VAL A 43 16.02 4.45 -0.21
C VAL A 43 15.98 2.94 -0.31
N ASP A 44 16.06 2.27 0.83
CA ASP A 44 15.98 0.82 0.89
C ASP A 44 14.55 0.35 0.54
N ALA A 45 14.46 -0.76 -0.21
CA ALA A 45 13.17 -1.31 -0.62
C ALA A 45 12.30 -1.72 0.57
N SER A 46 12.90 -2.03 1.72
CA SER A 46 12.18 -2.34 2.95
C SER A 46 11.35 -1.17 3.49
N LEU A 47 11.61 0.05 3.01
CA LEU A 47 10.90 1.26 3.42
C LEU A 47 9.77 1.63 2.46
N VAL A 48 9.74 1.04 1.27
CA VAL A 48 8.73 1.33 0.25
C VAL A 48 7.71 0.20 0.22
N PHE A 49 6.50 0.50 0.66
CA PHE A 49 5.44 -0.49 0.78
C PHE A 49 4.56 -0.51 -0.47
N LYS A 50 4.19 -1.69 -0.90
CA LYS A 50 3.25 -1.93 -2.00
C LYS A 50 1.90 -2.32 -1.38
N THR A 51 0.81 -1.93 -2.03
CA THR A 51 -0.54 -2.30 -1.61
C THR A 51 -1.07 -3.38 -2.53
N LEU A 52 -1.37 -4.53 -1.96
CA LEU A 52 -1.82 -5.71 -2.68
C LEU A 52 -3.29 -5.98 -2.34
N VAL A 53 -4.06 -6.37 -3.35
CA VAL A 53 -5.46 -6.75 -3.16
C VAL A 53 -5.52 -8.27 -3.07
N ALA A 54 -6.02 -8.78 -1.96
CA ALA A 54 -6.23 -10.21 -1.76
C ALA A 54 -7.69 -10.46 -1.43
N LEU A 55 -8.13 -11.67 -1.74
CA LEU A 55 -9.50 -12.10 -1.48
C LEU A 55 -9.47 -13.31 -0.55
N ALA A 56 -10.35 -13.30 0.42
CA ALA A 56 -10.53 -14.42 1.35
C ALA A 56 -11.94 -14.97 1.23
N GLU A 57 -12.17 -16.12 1.80
CA GLU A 57 -13.48 -16.77 1.75
C GLU A 57 -14.58 -15.86 2.31
N GLY A 58 -15.81 -16.08 1.84
CA GLY A 58 -16.95 -15.27 2.28
C GLY A 58 -17.01 -13.89 1.65
N GLY A 59 -16.28 -13.69 0.55
CA GLY A 59 -16.27 -12.40 -0.15
C GLY A 59 -15.48 -11.32 0.55
N ARG A 60 -14.60 -11.68 1.46
CA ARG A 60 -13.74 -10.71 2.18
C ARG A 60 -12.74 -10.09 1.22
N ARG A 61 -12.63 -8.78 1.25
CA ARG A 61 -11.70 -8.01 0.41
C ARG A 61 -10.62 -7.42 1.30
N LEU A 62 -9.38 -7.77 1.01
CA LEU A 62 -8.24 -7.38 1.84
C LEU A 62 -7.32 -6.43 1.06
N LEU A 63 -6.89 -5.36 1.71
CA LEU A 63 -5.78 -4.54 1.24
C LEU A 63 -4.61 -4.82 2.16
N VAL A 64 -3.52 -5.32 1.61
CA VAL A 64 -2.36 -5.69 2.41
C VAL A 64 -1.17 -4.86 1.97
N MET A 65 -0.63 -4.07 2.87
CA MET A 65 0.57 -3.27 2.62
C MET A 65 1.80 -4.07 3.05
N ALA A 66 2.70 -4.31 2.12
CA ALA A 66 3.90 -5.12 2.35
C ALA A 66 5.14 -4.42 1.82
N PRO A 67 6.30 -4.60 2.48
CA PRO A 67 7.54 -3.95 2.01
C PRO A 67 7.99 -4.50 0.67
N GLY A 68 8.67 -3.67 -0.10
CA GLY A 68 9.09 -4.01 -1.46
C GLY A 68 10.08 -5.16 -1.55
N ASP A 69 10.83 -5.43 -0.49
CA ASP A 69 11.83 -6.50 -0.45
C ASP A 69 11.29 -7.84 0.04
N ARG A 70 9.97 -7.95 0.25
CA ARG A 70 9.36 -9.20 0.73
C ARG A 70 8.17 -9.60 -0.13
N GLU A 71 7.94 -10.90 -0.19
CA GLU A 71 6.79 -11.45 -0.89
C GLU A 71 5.67 -11.78 0.09
N LEU A 72 4.44 -11.59 -0.34
CA LEU A 72 3.27 -11.95 0.45
C LEU A 72 3.19 -13.47 0.59
N ASP A 73 3.04 -13.95 1.81
CA ASP A 73 2.82 -15.36 2.10
C ASP A 73 1.32 -15.56 2.33
N LEU A 74 0.65 -16.18 1.36
CA LEU A 74 -0.81 -16.31 1.38
C LEU A 74 -1.33 -17.19 2.51
N ARG A 75 -0.60 -18.23 2.90
CA ARG A 75 -0.97 -19.07 4.03
C ARG A 75 -0.87 -18.30 5.35
N LEU A 76 0.21 -17.57 5.50
CA LEU A 76 0.42 -16.73 6.67
C LEU A 76 -0.63 -15.63 6.74
N LEU A 77 -0.92 -15.00 5.61
CA LEU A 77 -1.98 -13.99 5.52
C LEU A 77 -3.32 -14.56 5.97
N ALA A 78 -3.73 -15.69 5.39
CA ALA A 78 -5.00 -16.32 5.76
C ALA A 78 -5.08 -16.59 7.26
N ARG A 79 -4.02 -17.16 7.83
CA ARG A 79 -3.95 -17.45 9.26
C ARG A 79 -4.05 -16.18 10.09
N SER A 80 -3.35 -15.14 9.69
CA SER A 80 -3.29 -13.87 10.43
C SER A 80 -4.61 -13.12 10.43
N VAL A 81 -5.43 -13.27 9.39
CA VAL A 81 -6.73 -12.60 9.29
C VAL A 81 -7.90 -13.51 9.69
N GLY A 82 -7.61 -14.73 10.15
CA GLY A 82 -8.63 -15.67 10.58
C GLY A 82 -9.44 -16.29 9.44
N ALA A 83 -8.84 -16.46 8.27
CA ALA A 83 -9.47 -17.05 7.11
C ALA A 83 -8.92 -18.47 6.87
N LYS A 84 -9.70 -19.32 6.24
CA LYS A 84 -9.24 -20.65 5.84
C LYS A 84 -8.29 -20.59 4.65
N SER A 85 -8.53 -19.64 3.74
CA SER A 85 -7.70 -19.45 2.56
C SER A 85 -7.75 -18.01 2.12
N ALA A 86 -6.71 -17.61 1.41
CA ALA A 86 -6.63 -16.31 0.76
C ALA A 86 -5.89 -16.47 -0.56
N HIS A 87 -6.24 -15.64 -1.53
CA HIS A 87 -5.56 -15.63 -2.82
C HIS A 87 -5.43 -14.20 -3.33
N MET A 88 -4.46 -13.98 -4.22
CA MET A 88 -4.29 -12.68 -4.83
C MET A 88 -5.42 -12.42 -5.83
N ALA A 89 -5.96 -11.22 -5.81
CA ALA A 89 -6.87 -10.79 -6.86
C ALA A 89 -6.10 -10.71 -8.18
N LEU A 90 -6.74 -11.10 -9.27
CA LEU A 90 -6.20 -10.86 -10.60
C LEU A 90 -6.15 -9.35 -10.84
N GLN A 91 -5.24 -8.89 -11.71
CA GLN A 91 -5.11 -7.47 -12.00
C GLN A 91 -6.46 -6.83 -12.33
N ARG A 92 -7.24 -7.46 -13.20
CA ARG A 92 -8.56 -6.97 -13.59
C ARG A 92 -9.51 -6.85 -12.38
N GLU A 93 -9.52 -7.86 -11.52
CA GLU A 93 -10.34 -7.84 -10.30
C GLU A 93 -9.92 -6.69 -9.38
N ALA A 94 -8.62 -6.57 -9.14
CA ALA A 94 -8.09 -5.53 -8.27
C ALA A 94 -8.48 -4.15 -8.78
N GLU A 95 -8.37 -3.93 -10.08
CA GLU A 95 -8.72 -2.64 -10.70
C GLU A 95 -10.22 -2.37 -10.66
N GLN A 96 -11.04 -3.39 -10.84
CA GLN A 96 -12.49 -3.25 -10.74
C GLN A 96 -12.94 -2.95 -9.31
N LEU A 97 -12.38 -3.65 -8.32
CA LEU A 97 -12.76 -3.49 -6.93
C LEU A 97 -12.31 -2.15 -6.35
N THR A 98 -11.16 -1.67 -6.76
CA THR A 98 -10.58 -0.42 -6.22
C THR A 98 -10.92 0.82 -7.05
N GLY A 99 -11.15 0.67 -8.34
CA GLY A 99 -11.25 1.79 -9.26
C GLY A 99 -9.89 2.43 -9.56
N LEU A 100 -8.80 1.79 -9.16
CA LEU A 100 -7.44 2.29 -9.34
C LEU A 100 -6.64 1.27 -10.17
N LYS A 101 -5.57 1.73 -10.81
CA LYS A 101 -4.69 0.86 -11.60
C LYS A 101 -3.64 0.21 -10.70
N VAL A 102 -3.30 -1.04 -10.98
CA VAL A 102 -2.18 -1.71 -10.31
C VAL A 102 -0.92 -0.84 -10.47
N GLY A 103 -0.17 -0.65 -9.39
CA GLY A 103 0.92 0.33 -9.32
C GLY A 103 0.47 1.69 -8.81
N GLY A 104 -0.85 1.92 -8.73
CA GLY A 104 -1.45 3.14 -8.20
C GLY A 104 -2.50 2.88 -7.13
N ILE A 105 -2.54 1.67 -6.55
CA ILE A 105 -3.49 1.32 -5.50
C ILE A 105 -2.95 1.78 -4.16
N SER A 106 -3.78 2.49 -3.40
CA SER A 106 -3.44 2.97 -2.07
C SER A 106 -4.67 2.91 -1.16
N PRO A 107 -4.54 2.38 0.07
CA PRO A 107 -5.67 2.41 1.02
C PRO A 107 -6.08 3.84 1.38
N LEU A 108 -5.18 4.81 1.24
CA LEU A 108 -5.48 6.22 1.49
C LEU A 108 -6.55 6.76 0.52
N ALA A 109 -6.64 6.20 -0.68
CA ALA A 109 -7.64 6.58 -1.68
C ALA A 109 -8.92 5.73 -1.58
N LEU A 110 -8.98 4.79 -0.64
CA LEU A 110 -10.03 3.78 -0.56
C LEU A 110 -10.72 3.77 0.82
N LEU A 111 -10.62 4.84 1.58
CA LEU A 111 -11.14 4.90 2.95
C LEU A 111 -12.64 4.62 3.04
N GLU A 112 -13.40 4.98 1.99
CA GLU A 112 -14.85 4.79 1.95
C GLU A 112 -15.27 3.46 1.31
N LYS A 113 -14.31 2.69 0.80
CA LYS A 113 -14.58 1.38 0.21
C LYS A 113 -14.56 0.30 1.29
N ARG A 114 -15.24 -0.80 1.00
CA ARG A 114 -15.34 -1.93 1.95
C ARG A 114 -14.15 -2.86 1.81
N PHE A 115 -13.02 -2.45 2.34
CA PHE A 115 -11.83 -3.28 2.45
C PHE A 115 -11.42 -3.41 3.90
N GLU A 116 -10.93 -4.59 4.25
CA GLU A 116 -10.18 -4.78 5.49
C GLU A 116 -8.73 -4.42 5.18
N VAL A 117 -8.13 -3.54 5.96
CA VAL A 117 -6.79 -3.01 5.67
C VAL A 117 -5.79 -3.58 6.67
N PHE A 118 -4.69 -4.07 6.14
CA PHE A 118 -3.62 -4.69 6.94
C PHE A 118 -2.27 -4.12 6.54
N LEU A 119 -1.39 -4.03 7.51
CA LEU A 119 -0.01 -3.59 7.32
C LEU A 119 0.91 -4.69 7.86
N ASP A 120 1.87 -5.11 7.03
CA ASP A 120 2.82 -6.12 7.48
C ASP A 120 3.57 -5.66 8.73
N GLU A 121 3.73 -6.54 9.68
CA GLU A 121 4.31 -6.22 10.98
C GLU A 121 5.74 -5.69 10.93
N SER A 122 6.44 -5.88 9.80
CA SER A 122 7.76 -5.28 9.60
C SER A 122 7.73 -3.77 9.76
N ALA A 123 6.58 -3.13 9.50
CA ALA A 123 6.42 -1.69 9.66
C ALA A 123 6.45 -1.23 11.12
N ALA A 124 6.24 -2.14 12.09
CA ALA A 124 6.25 -1.77 13.51
C ALA A 124 7.59 -1.21 13.97
N ALA A 125 8.68 -1.56 13.29
CA ALA A 125 10.02 -1.06 13.60
C ALA A 125 10.32 0.28 12.92
N LEU A 126 9.42 0.79 12.09
CA LEU A 126 9.63 2.01 11.31
C LEU A 126 8.83 3.17 11.88
N GLU A 127 9.43 4.35 11.87
CA GLU A 127 8.71 5.57 12.20
C GLU A 127 7.91 6.08 11.00
N GLU A 128 8.52 6.02 9.82
CA GLU A 128 7.91 6.45 8.56
C GLU A 128 8.08 5.38 7.48
N LEU A 129 7.17 5.40 6.51
CA LEU A 129 7.28 4.54 5.34
C LEU A 129 6.84 5.31 4.09
N TYR A 130 7.17 4.75 2.94
CA TYR A 130 6.75 5.25 1.63
C TYR A 130 5.62 4.38 1.11
N LEU A 131 4.61 4.99 0.56
CA LEU A 131 3.42 4.30 0.05
C LEU A 131 2.94 4.98 -1.22
N ASN A 132 2.30 4.22 -2.11
CA ASN A 132 1.74 4.81 -3.31
C ASN A 132 0.72 5.90 -2.95
N GLY A 133 0.74 6.98 -3.71
CA GLY A 133 -0.12 8.14 -3.48
C GLY A 133 -1.48 8.06 -4.16
N GLY A 134 -1.92 6.86 -4.58
CA GLY A 134 -3.24 6.68 -5.18
C GLY A 134 -3.26 6.85 -6.70
N GLN A 135 -2.08 6.93 -7.31
CA GLN A 135 -1.93 7.08 -8.75
C GLN A 135 -0.53 6.61 -9.14
N ARG A 136 -0.39 5.98 -10.32
CA ARG A 136 0.93 5.64 -10.85
C ARG A 136 1.79 6.90 -10.96
N GLY A 137 3.05 6.81 -10.59
CA GLY A 137 3.97 7.93 -10.64
C GLY A 137 3.92 8.88 -9.45
N VAL A 138 3.19 8.51 -8.42
CA VAL A 138 3.06 9.32 -7.19
C VAL A 138 3.28 8.44 -5.97
N ASN A 139 4.15 8.91 -5.07
CA ASN A 139 4.42 8.22 -3.80
C ASN A 139 4.36 9.24 -2.67
N VAL A 140 4.04 8.80 -1.48
CA VAL A 140 4.02 9.66 -0.31
C VAL A 140 4.80 9.00 0.83
N LYS A 141 5.48 9.82 1.62
CA LYS A 141 6.13 9.39 2.86
C LYS A 141 5.33 9.95 4.01
N LEU A 142 4.94 9.09 4.95
CA LEU A 142 4.17 9.49 6.11
C LEU A 142 4.54 8.63 7.32
N ARG A 143 4.10 9.06 8.49
CA ARG A 143 4.33 8.29 9.72
C ARG A 143 3.46 7.04 9.75
N VAL A 144 4.04 5.96 10.21
CA VAL A 144 3.32 4.68 10.38
C VAL A 144 2.12 4.85 11.31
N SER A 145 2.29 5.58 12.42
CA SER A 145 1.20 5.82 13.37
C SER A 145 0.02 6.53 12.72
N ASP A 146 0.29 7.52 11.86
CA ASP A 146 -0.76 8.25 11.14
C ASP A 146 -1.47 7.34 10.12
N LEU A 147 -0.71 6.51 9.42
CA LEU A 147 -1.26 5.55 8.47
C LEU A 147 -2.22 4.58 9.15
N LEU A 148 -1.82 4.02 10.28
CA LEU A 148 -2.64 3.09 11.05
C LEU A 148 -3.93 3.77 11.55
N ALA A 149 -3.81 4.98 12.09
CA ALA A 149 -4.97 5.72 12.60
C ALA A 149 -5.96 6.07 11.50
N MET A 150 -5.44 6.50 10.35
CA MET A 150 -6.27 6.96 9.24
C MET A 150 -7.01 5.83 8.53
N THR A 151 -6.39 4.66 8.42
CA THR A 151 -6.94 3.53 7.66
C THR A 151 -7.56 2.44 8.53
N ASP A 152 -7.43 2.53 9.84
CA ASP A 152 -7.78 1.46 10.79
C ASP A 152 -7.07 0.14 10.46
N ALA A 153 -5.91 0.22 9.81
CA ALA A 153 -5.14 -0.95 9.45
C ALA A 153 -4.64 -1.69 10.70
N ARG A 154 -4.66 -3.01 10.60
CA ARG A 154 -4.09 -3.87 11.65
C ARG A 154 -2.72 -4.38 11.23
N LEU A 155 -1.79 -4.41 12.17
CA LEU A 155 -0.48 -5.01 11.96
C LEU A 155 -0.62 -6.52 12.02
N ILE A 156 -0.14 -7.20 11.00
CA ILE A 156 -0.19 -8.66 10.92
C ILE A 156 1.10 -9.22 10.32
N ALA A 157 1.36 -10.48 10.60
CA ALA A 157 2.40 -11.22 9.87
C ALA A 157 1.81 -11.63 8.52
N ALA A 158 2.35 -11.10 7.44
CA ALA A 158 1.81 -11.33 6.09
C ALA A 158 2.87 -11.70 5.06
N THR A 159 4.16 -11.54 5.37
CA THR A 159 5.23 -11.74 4.41
C THR A 159 6.22 -12.81 4.88
N ALA A 160 6.79 -13.52 3.89
CA ALA A 160 7.89 -14.42 4.14
C ALA A 160 9.15 -13.62 4.49
N SER A 161 9.98 -14.15 5.37
CA SER A 161 11.27 -13.53 5.67
C SER A 161 12.12 -13.46 4.38
N PRO A 162 12.95 -12.41 4.23
CA PRO A 162 13.90 -12.38 3.11
C PRO A 162 14.82 -13.58 3.21
N GLY A 163 14.96 -14.30 2.13
CA GLY A 163 15.78 -15.50 2.05
C GLY A 163 17.24 -15.28 2.36
#